data_6f3d4bb8e9a8e6438e2744adef246aa5
#
_entry.id   6f3d4bb8e9a8e6438e2744adef246aa5
#
_cell.length_a   1.000
_cell.length_b   1.000
_cell.length_c   1.000
_cell.angle_alpha   90.00
_cell.angle_beta   90.00
_cell.angle_gamma   90.00
#
_symmetry.space_group_name_H-M   'P 1'
#
loop_
_entity.id
_entity.type
_entity.pdbx_description
1 polymer ?
#
loop_
_entity_poly.entity_id
_entity_poly.type
_entity_poly.pdbx_seq_one_letter_code
_entity_poly.pdbx_strand_id
1 'polypeptide(L)'
;MPLPRTMAVAAITILLAASPAHAAEWRQVNFTYNMQKPWNLSLSQRYAYDSATGTHRMWVYSSDEPMSQGSETDPRTEMRWLQEYATGRHMWEADVYVPASTDGATIMQILRIRRPSGTPATDFMVNAYNQNGGTIKIYTGTVLKTNAYNKWWNLRVAHDATAGKIDVYVDDQHVATVSDRGPATRHFKNGVYHHGEGRAESRFRDIRYWVSP
;
A
#
# COMPACT_ATOMS: atom_id res chain seq x y z
N MET A 1 83.71 -15.80 11.46
CA MET A 1 82.77 -14.69 11.15
C MET A 1 81.36 -15.26 11.11
N PRO A 2 80.49 -14.90 12.05
CA PRO A 2 79.07 -15.34 11.99
C PRO A 2 78.26 -14.35 11.18
N LEU A 3 77.36 -14.89 10.34
CA LEU A 3 76.44 -14.15 9.50
C LEU A 3 75.27 -13.60 10.37
N PRO A 4 74.71 -12.41 10.01
CA PRO A 4 73.59 -11.82 10.76
C PRO A 4 72.31 -12.51 10.47
N ARG A 5 71.55 -12.82 11.54
CA ARG A 5 70.14 -13.31 11.50
C ARG A 5 69.20 -12.14 11.23
N THR A 6 68.54 -12.16 10.10
CA THR A 6 67.47 -11.22 9.77
C THR A 6 66.17 -11.66 10.48
N MET A 7 65.66 -10.84 11.39
CA MET A 7 64.34 -11.04 11.98
C MET A 7 63.28 -10.51 11.01
N ALA A 8 62.38 -11.39 10.56
CA ALA A 8 61.20 -11.00 9.80
C ALA A 8 60.11 -10.55 10.81
N VAL A 9 59.69 -9.30 10.70
CA VAL A 9 58.54 -8.77 11.44
C VAL A 9 57.26 -9.09 10.64
N ALA A 10 56.44 -9.99 11.16
CA ALA A 10 55.12 -10.27 10.58
C ALA A 10 54.15 -9.16 10.96
N ALA A 11 53.70 -8.41 9.98
CA ALA A 11 52.58 -7.43 10.16
C ALA A 11 51.25 -8.19 10.24
N ILE A 12 50.59 -8.13 11.42
CA ILE A 12 49.24 -8.65 11.58
C ILE A 12 48.28 -7.58 11.09
N THR A 13 47.68 -7.80 9.93
CA THR A 13 46.57 -6.96 9.42
C THR A 13 45.30 -7.41 10.09
N ILE A 14 44.76 -6.61 11.03
CA ILE A 14 43.43 -6.82 11.64
C ILE A 14 42.40 -6.35 10.63
N LEU A 15 41.72 -7.28 9.96
CA LEU A 15 40.50 -6.99 9.20
C LEU A 15 39.39 -6.71 10.23
N LEU A 16 39.00 -5.46 10.40
CA LEU A 16 37.77 -5.11 11.04
C LEU A 16 36.63 -5.54 10.09
N ALA A 17 35.99 -6.66 10.41
CA ALA A 17 34.72 -7.04 9.79
C ALA A 17 33.67 -5.99 10.17
N ALA A 18 33.21 -5.19 9.21
CA ALA A 18 32.06 -4.32 9.40
C ALA A 18 30.87 -5.22 9.77
N SER A 19 30.30 -5.03 10.95
CA SER A 19 29.06 -5.71 11.33
C SER A 19 28.01 -5.41 10.28
N PRO A 20 27.24 -6.42 9.80
CA PRO A 20 26.15 -6.17 8.88
C PRO A 20 25.19 -5.20 9.56
N ALA A 21 24.92 -4.07 8.91
CA ALA A 21 23.87 -3.17 9.35
C ALA A 21 22.60 -4.01 9.53
N HIS A 22 22.06 -4.11 10.75
CA HIS A 22 20.82 -4.81 11.02
C HIS A 22 19.76 -4.17 10.12
N ALA A 23 19.24 -4.93 9.16
CA ALA A 23 18.07 -4.51 8.41
C ALA A 23 16.99 -4.21 9.46
N ALA A 24 16.50 -2.97 9.48
CA ALA A 24 15.53 -2.55 10.48
C ALA A 24 14.33 -3.50 10.43
N GLU A 25 14.05 -4.15 11.56
CA GLU A 25 13.06 -5.21 11.65
C GLU A 25 11.65 -4.64 11.60
N TRP A 26 10.78 -5.21 10.76
CA TRP A 26 9.37 -4.86 10.69
C TRP A 26 8.63 -5.39 11.93
N ARG A 27 7.93 -4.50 12.63
CA ARG A 27 7.09 -4.85 13.77
C ARG A 27 5.62 -4.63 13.42
N GLN A 28 4.81 -5.66 13.52
CA GLN A 28 3.37 -5.54 13.36
C GLN A 28 2.77 -4.73 14.52
N VAL A 29 1.89 -3.80 14.19
CA VAL A 29 1.18 -2.95 15.16
C VAL A 29 -0.31 -2.94 14.88
N ASN A 30 -1.10 -2.60 15.89
CA ASN A 30 -2.53 -2.42 15.72
C ASN A 30 -2.82 -1.16 14.89
N PHE A 31 -3.91 -1.20 14.16
CA PHE A 31 -4.43 -0.05 13.42
C PHE A 31 -5.92 0.14 13.66
N THR A 32 -6.38 1.35 13.41
CA THR A 32 -7.79 1.74 13.47
C THR A 32 -8.17 2.49 12.20
N TYR A 33 -9.44 2.49 11.86
CA TYR A 33 -9.92 3.13 10.64
C TYR A 33 -11.35 3.66 10.80
N ASN A 34 -11.69 4.64 9.96
CA ASN A 34 -13.05 5.07 9.72
C ASN A 34 -13.51 4.58 8.35
N MET A 35 -14.75 4.15 8.25
CA MET A 35 -15.35 3.80 6.95
C MET A 35 -15.83 5.05 6.25
N GLN A 36 -15.34 5.26 5.04
CA GLN A 36 -15.88 6.23 4.09
C GLN A 36 -16.86 5.53 3.15
N LYS A 37 -17.96 6.18 2.80
CA LYS A 37 -19.04 5.63 1.97
C LYS A 37 -19.76 6.78 1.28
N PRO A 38 -20.65 6.53 0.30
CA PRO A 38 -21.57 7.54 -0.21
C PRO A 38 -22.34 8.21 0.94
N TRP A 39 -22.36 9.55 0.93
CA TRP A 39 -22.86 10.32 2.08
C TRP A 39 -24.33 10.02 2.42
N ASN A 40 -25.14 9.75 1.42
CA ASN A 40 -26.59 9.51 1.51
C ASN A 40 -26.99 8.06 1.82
N LEU A 41 -26.04 7.12 1.91
CA LEU A 41 -26.32 5.69 2.14
C LEU A 41 -25.89 5.26 3.55
N SER A 42 -26.54 4.21 4.08
CA SER A 42 -26.04 3.51 5.26
C SER A 42 -24.82 2.66 4.92
N LEU A 43 -23.99 2.38 5.90
CA LEU A 43 -22.77 1.58 5.66
C LEU A 43 -23.10 0.18 5.12
N SER A 44 -24.12 -0.47 5.65
CA SER A 44 -24.54 -1.83 5.25
C SER A 44 -24.97 -1.94 3.78
N GLN A 45 -25.27 -0.82 3.12
CA GLN A 45 -25.62 -0.82 1.70
C GLN A 45 -24.38 -0.90 0.78
N ARG A 46 -23.16 -0.65 1.32
CA ARG A 46 -21.90 -0.63 0.54
C ARG A 46 -20.74 -1.38 1.20
N TYR A 47 -21.01 -2.00 2.35
CA TYR A 47 -20.01 -2.74 3.11
C TYR A 47 -20.64 -3.94 3.81
N ALA A 48 -19.90 -5.04 3.84
CA ALA A 48 -20.18 -6.21 4.65
C ALA A 48 -18.88 -6.77 5.27
N TYR A 49 -19.01 -7.32 6.47
CA TYR A 49 -17.93 -8.02 7.14
C TYR A 49 -18.36 -9.46 7.44
N ASP A 50 -17.58 -10.41 6.97
CA ASP A 50 -17.73 -11.82 7.29
C ASP A 50 -16.74 -12.19 8.40
N SER A 51 -17.23 -12.38 9.60
CA SER A 51 -16.42 -12.71 10.78
C SER A 51 -15.84 -14.12 10.74
N ALA A 52 -16.44 -15.05 9.98
CA ALA A 52 -15.93 -16.41 9.87
C ALA A 52 -14.62 -16.48 9.06
N THR A 53 -14.47 -15.58 8.10
CA THR A 53 -13.28 -15.51 7.23
C THR A 53 -12.43 -14.25 7.44
N GLY A 54 -12.86 -13.34 8.31
CA GLY A 54 -12.21 -12.04 8.50
C GLY A 54 -12.29 -11.13 7.26
N THR A 55 -13.24 -11.39 6.36
CA THR A 55 -13.31 -10.70 5.06
C THR A 55 -14.13 -9.43 5.12
N HIS A 56 -13.52 -8.33 4.76
CA HIS A 56 -14.14 -7.03 4.50
C HIS A 56 -14.48 -6.95 3.02
N ARG A 57 -15.76 -6.77 2.70
CA ARG A 57 -16.29 -6.60 1.35
C ARG A 57 -16.80 -5.19 1.18
N MET A 58 -16.26 -4.46 0.20
CA MET A 58 -16.60 -3.07 -0.10
C MET A 58 -16.99 -2.93 -1.56
N TRP A 59 -18.09 -2.22 -1.84
CA TRP A 59 -18.56 -1.98 -3.20
C TRP A 59 -19.21 -0.62 -3.33
N VAL A 60 -19.25 -0.10 -4.54
CA VAL A 60 -20.00 1.08 -4.96
C VAL A 60 -20.51 0.90 -6.38
N TYR A 61 -21.46 1.76 -6.76
CA TYR A 61 -21.91 1.92 -8.14
C TYR A 61 -21.46 3.29 -8.66
N SER A 62 -21.26 3.42 -9.97
CA SER A 62 -20.93 4.71 -10.61
C SER A 62 -22.03 5.77 -10.40
N SER A 63 -23.27 5.34 -10.16
CA SER A 63 -24.41 6.21 -9.84
C SER A 63 -24.53 6.61 -8.38
N ASP A 64 -23.63 6.12 -7.51
CA ASP A 64 -23.64 6.51 -6.10
C ASP A 64 -23.13 7.94 -5.93
N GLU A 65 -23.59 8.59 -4.87
CA GLU A 65 -23.11 9.90 -4.47
C GLU A 65 -21.66 9.84 -3.94
N PRO A 66 -20.92 10.94 -3.95
CA PRO A 66 -19.59 11.00 -3.36
C PRO A 66 -19.64 10.82 -1.83
N MET A 67 -18.49 10.79 -1.19
CA MET A 67 -18.32 10.65 0.25
C MET A 67 -18.90 11.82 1.06
N SER A 68 -19.00 13.01 0.48
CA SER A 68 -19.50 14.23 1.11
C SER A 68 -20.45 14.95 0.17
N GLN A 69 -21.52 15.50 0.71
CA GLN A 69 -22.48 16.30 -0.06
C GLN A 69 -21.76 17.48 -0.71
N GLY A 70 -22.01 17.69 -2.01
CA GLY A 70 -21.39 18.77 -2.77
C GLY A 70 -19.93 18.52 -3.19
N SER A 71 -19.38 17.34 -2.95
CA SER A 71 -18.09 16.94 -3.48
C SER A 71 -18.19 16.55 -4.96
N GLU A 72 -17.19 16.92 -5.75
CA GLU A 72 -17.06 16.52 -7.16
C GLU A 72 -16.25 15.22 -7.32
N THR A 73 -15.91 14.53 -6.21
CA THR A 73 -15.16 13.28 -6.26
C THR A 73 -16.07 12.11 -6.57
N ASP A 74 -15.52 11.07 -7.21
CA ASP A 74 -16.25 9.83 -7.49
C ASP A 74 -16.65 9.07 -6.22
N PRO A 75 -17.65 8.17 -6.32
CA PRO A 75 -18.12 7.36 -5.19
C PRO A 75 -17.04 6.42 -4.67
N ARG A 76 -17.13 6.14 -3.36
CA ARG A 76 -16.19 5.26 -2.69
C ARG A 76 -16.79 4.54 -1.49
N THR A 77 -16.26 3.36 -1.21
CA THR A 77 -16.33 2.69 0.09
C THR A 77 -14.94 2.23 0.46
N GLU A 78 -14.33 2.91 1.43
CA GLU A 78 -12.93 2.72 1.80
C GLU A 78 -12.74 2.75 3.32
N MET A 79 -11.80 1.97 3.81
CA MET A 79 -11.18 2.17 5.11
C MET A 79 -10.19 3.33 5.01
N ARG A 80 -10.45 4.43 5.71
CA ARG A 80 -9.47 5.48 5.96
C ARG A 80 -8.77 5.19 7.27
N TRP A 81 -7.49 4.88 7.21
CA TRP A 81 -6.71 4.56 8.40
C TRP A 81 -6.44 5.81 9.25
N LEU A 82 -6.46 5.66 10.56
CA LEU A 82 -6.23 6.76 11.50
C LEU A 82 -4.77 6.94 11.88
N GLN A 83 -3.91 5.96 11.54
CA GLN A 83 -2.46 6.03 11.71
C GLN A 83 -1.88 6.97 10.67
N GLU A 84 -1.61 8.20 11.10
CA GLU A 84 -0.99 9.23 10.28
C GLU A 84 0.51 9.25 10.52
N TYR A 85 1.30 9.44 9.45
CA TYR A 85 2.76 9.48 9.52
C TYR A 85 3.34 10.47 8.52
N ALA A 86 4.52 11.03 8.86
CA ALA A 86 5.27 11.94 7.99
C ALA A 86 6.70 11.44 7.69
N THR A 87 7.22 10.57 8.54
CA THR A 87 8.58 10.02 8.47
C THR A 87 8.56 8.55 8.90
N GLY A 88 9.67 7.85 8.75
CA GLY A 88 9.81 6.45 9.13
C GLY A 88 9.30 5.50 8.05
N ARG A 89 9.34 4.21 8.38
CA ARG A 89 8.96 3.14 7.45
C ARG A 89 7.63 2.52 7.90
N HIS A 90 6.66 2.51 7.00
CA HIS A 90 5.30 2.06 7.24
C HIS A 90 4.89 1.09 6.14
N MET A 91 4.22 0.00 6.48
CA MET A 91 3.79 -0.99 5.50
C MET A 91 2.36 -1.43 5.77
N TRP A 92 1.57 -1.37 4.72
CA TRP A 92 0.24 -1.96 4.64
C TRP A 92 0.33 -3.30 3.90
N GLU A 93 -0.41 -4.30 4.40
CA GLU A 93 -0.47 -5.63 3.81
C GLU A 93 -1.88 -6.18 3.91
N ALA A 94 -2.37 -6.87 2.88
CA ALA A 94 -3.60 -7.65 2.94
C ALA A 94 -3.67 -8.70 1.83
N ASP A 95 -4.46 -9.74 2.04
CA ASP A 95 -5.00 -10.53 0.95
C ASP A 95 -6.12 -9.76 0.27
N VAL A 96 -6.09 -9.71 -1.04
CA VAL A 96 -6.98 -8.94 -1.89
C VAL A 96 -7.74 -9.86 -2.84
N TYR A 97 -9.03 -9.60 -3.03
CA TYR A 97 -9.86 -10.24 -4.05
C TYR A 97 -10.64 -9.16 -4.81
N VAL A 98 -10.55 -9.19 -6.12
CA VAL A 98 -11.30 -8.26 -6.99
C VAL A 98 -12.16 -9.08 -7.95
N PRO A 99 -13.50 -8.92 -7.94
CA PRO A 99 -14.38 -9.61 -8.89
C PRO A 99 -14.29 -9.01 -10.28
N ALA A 100 -14.63 -9.81 -11.31
CA ALA A 100 -14.56 -9.43 -12.72
C ALA A 100 -15.48 -8.26 -13.12
N SER A 101 -16.44 -7.90 -12.26
CA SER A 101 -17.30 -6.72 -12.47
C SER A 101 -16.60 -5.39 -12.21
N THR A 102 -15.41 -5.41 -11.61
CA THR A 102 -14.67 -4.19 -11.24
C THR A 102 -13.83 -3.70 -12.42
N ASP A 103 -14.07 -2.47 -12.85
CA ASP A 103 -13.24 -1.80 -13.87
C ASP A 103 -13.02 -0.34 -13.47
N GLY A 104 -11.79 0.16 -13.62
CA GLY A 104 -11.44 1.54 -13.34
C GLY A 104 -11.60 1.92 -11.85
N ALA A 105 -11.19 1.07 -10.92
CA ALA A 105 -11.31 1.35 -9.49
C ALA A 105 -9.96 1.35 -8.77
N THR A 106 -9.73 2.33 -7.91
CA THR A 106 -8.63 2.33 -6.94
C THR A 106 -8.99 1.42 -5.78
N ILE A 107 -8.12 0.47 -5.45
CA ILE A 107 -8.32 -0.52 -4.38
C ILE A 107 -7.43 -0.27 -3.15
N MET A 108 -6.33 0.45 -3.32
CA MET A 108 -5.43 0.83 -2.24
C MET A 108 -4.74 2.15 -2.60
N GLN A 109 -4.52 3.03 -1.60
CA GLN A 109 -3.82 4.30 -1.82
C GLN A 109 -3.09 4.80 -0.57
N ILE A 110 -2.04 5.62 -0.81
CA ILE A 110 -1.40 6.46 0.20
C ILE A 110 -1.87 7.90 -0.06
N LEU A 111 -2.63 8.46 0.88
CA LEU A 111 -3.19 9.81 0.76
C LEU A 111 -2.37 10.81 1.58
N ARG A 112 -2.13 11.98 1.02
CA ARG A 112 -1.42 13.12 1.62
C ARG A 112 -2.43 14.11 2.19
N ILE A 113 -2.44 14.31 3.51
CA ILE A 113 -3.42 15.17 4.20
C ILE A 113 -2.85 16.54 4.58
N ARG A 114 -1.63 16.58 5.10
CA ARG A 114 -0.90 17.83 5.34
C ARG A 114 0.26 17.90 4.35
N ARG A 115 0.11 18.73 3.32
CA ARG A 115 1.01 18.86 2.20
C ARG A 115 1.09 20.31 1.72
N PRO A 116 2.16 20.71 0.98
CA PRO A 116 2.23 22.02 0.36
C PRO A 116 1.02 22.30 -0.57
N SER A 117 0.54 23.53 -0.56
CA SER A 117 -0.58 23.94 -1.41
C SER A 117 -0.27 23.69 -2.90
N GLY A 118 -1.29 23.33 -3.67
CA GLY A 118 -1.15 23.03 -5.09
C GLY A 118 -0.52 21.67 -5.41
N THR A 119 -0.08 20.89 -4.41
CA THR A 119 0.47 19.55 -4.65
C THR A 119 -0.63 18.49 -4.65
N PRO A 120 -0.46 17.37 -5.40
CA PRO A 120 -1.45 16.30 -5.47
C PRO A 120 -1.80 15.71 -4.09
N ALA A 121 -3.05 15.30 -3.90
CA ALA A 121 -3.53 14.69 -2.66
C ALA A 121 -3.09 13.24 -2.49
N THR A 122 -2.69 12.56 -3.56
CA THR A 122 -2.36 11.13 -3.54
C THR A 122 -0.91 10.93 -3.91
N ASP A 123 -0.14 10.24 -3.06
CA ASP A 123 1.22 9.81 -3.38
C ASP A 123 1.21 8.54 -4.24
N PHE A 124 0.31 7.62 -3.94
CA PHE A 124 0.32 6.30 -4.53
C PHE A 124 -1.10 5.73 -4.64
N MET A 125 -1.39 5.05 -5.76
CA MET A 125 -2.66 4.37 -6.02
C MET A 125 -2.42 3.04 -6.70
N VAL A 126 -3.11 2.00 -6.25
CA VAL A 126 -3.23 0.71 -6.92
C VAL A 126 -4.62 0.61 -7.52
N ASN A 127 -4.68 0.51 -8.83
CA ASN A 127 -5.91 0.48 -9.60
C ASN A 127 -6.15 -0.89 -10.24
N ALA A 128 -7.42 -1.26 -10.34
CA ALA A 128 -7.90 -2.51 -10.92
C ALA A 128 -8.69 -2.23 -12.21
N TYR A 129 -8.32 -2.94 -13.29
CA TYR A 129 -8.93 -2.83 -14.61
C TYR A 129 -9.37 -4.20 -15.13
N ASN A 130 -10.56 -4.27 -15.73
CA ASN A 130 -11.09 -5.50 -16.32
C ASN A 130 -10.47 -5.80 -17.70
N GLN A 131 -9.16 -6.03 -17.72
CA GLN A 131 -8.35 -6.37 -18.89
C GLN A 131 -7.49 -7.58 -18.55
N ASN A 132 -7.25 -8.47 -19.50
CA ASN A 132 -6.35 -9.64 -19.33
C ASN A 132 -6.65 -10.48 -18.06
N GLY A 133 -7.94 -10.75 -17.79
CA GLY A 133 -8.36 -11.48 -16.59
C GLY A 133 -8.20 -10.72 -15.29
N GLY A 134 -8.14 -9.39 -15.34
CA GLY A 134 -7.89 -8.47 -14.24
C GLY A 134 -6.45 -8.00 -14.22
N THR A 135 -6.22 -6.72 -14.60
CA THR A 135 -4.91 -6.07 -14.56
C THR A 135 -4.86 -5.09 -13.39
N ILE A 136 -3.86 -5.26 -12.54
CA ILE A 136 -3.57 -4.38 -11.40
C ILE A 136 -2.40 -3.49 -11.77
N LYS A 137 -2.54 -2.17 -11.59
CA LYS A 137 -1.54 -1.17 -11.98
C LYS A 137 -1.30 -0.14 -10.89
N ILE A 138 -0.10 0.45 -10.91
CA ILE A 138 0.15 1.73 -10.22
C ILE A 138 -0.37 2.84 -11.13
N TYR A 139 -1.37 3.59 -10.68
CA TYR A 139 -2.10 4.57 -11.51
C TYR A 139 -2.60 3.92 -12.82
N THR A 140 -2.22 4.47 -13.96
CA THR A 140 -2.47 3.93 -15.31
C THR A 140 -1.23 3.32 -15.95
N GLY A 141 -0.10 3.30 -15.23
CA GLY A 141 1.23 2.95 -15.73
C GLY A 141 1.64 1.52 -15.40
N THR A 142 2.59 1.37 -14.46
CA THR A 142 3.25 0.09 -14.16
C THR A 142 2.28 -1.02 -13.81
N VAL A 143 2.31 -2.12 -14.55
CA VAL A 143 1.55 -3.34 -14.29
C VAL A 143 2.19 -4.09 -13.13
N LEU A 144 1.42 -4.35 -12.07
CA LEU A 144 1.83 -5.13 -10.91
C LEU A 144 1.46 -6.60 -11.07
N LYS A 145 0.27 -6.89 -11.63
CA LYS A 145 -0.26 -8.23 -11.79
C LYS A 145 -1.27 -8.26 -12.94
N THR A 146 -1.28 -9.35 -13.68
CA THR A 146 -2.35 -9.72 -14.64
C THR A 146 -3.07 -10.96 -14.16
N ASN A 147 -4.22 -11.29 -14.77
CA ASN A 147 -5.02 -12.44 -14.37
C ASN A 147 -5.28 -12.46 -12.85
N ALA A 148 -5.60 -11.29 -12.27
CA ALA A 148 -5.73 -11.06 -10.83
C ALA A 148 -7.16 -11.27 -10.32
N TYR A 149 -8.16 -11.29 -11.19
CA TYR A 149 -9.57 -11.30 -10.79
C TYR A 149 -10.09 -12.68 -10.40
N ASN A 150 -11.13 -12.66 -9.55
CA ASN A 150 -11.84 -13.84 -9.04
C ASN A 150 -10.95 -14.83 -8.26
N LYS A 151 -9.86 -14.36 -7.69
CA LYS A 151 -8.98 -15.13 -6.81
C LYS A 151 -8.33 -14.24 -5.77
N TRP A 152 -7.91 -14.83 -4.67
CA TRP A 152 -7.13 -14.17 -3.63
C TRP A 152 -5.65 -14.09 -4.05
N TRP A 153 -5.02 -12.97 -3.75
CA TRP A 153 -3.59 -12.72 -3.89
C TRP A 153 -3.16 -11.73 -2.83
N ASN A 154 -1.89 -11.77 -2.44
CA ASN A 154 -1.35 -10.86 -1.42
C ASN A 154 -0.83 -9.57 -2.07
N LEU A 155 -1.15 -8.44 -1.45
CA LEU A 155 -0.58 -7.13 -1.79
C LEU A 155 0.06 -6.53 -0.55
N ARG A 156 1.30 -6.10 -0.71
CA ARG A 156 2.03 -5.38 0.33
C ARG A 156 2.62 -4.11 -0.25
N VAL A 157 2.42 -2.99 0.45
CA VAL A 157 2.92 -1.67 0.06
C VAL A 157 3.70 -1.09 1.23
N ALA A 158 5.02 -1.02 1.07
CA ALA A 158 5.95 -0.49 2.06
C ALA A 158 6.38 0.92 1.65
N HIS A 159 6.16 1.91 2.51
CA HIS A 159 6.55 3.29 2.30
C HIS A 159 7.65 3.69 3.29
N ASP A 160 8.83 3.97 2.77
CA ASP A 160 9.87 4.70 3.50
C ASP A 160 9.61 6.20 3.28
N ALA A 161 8.87 6.82 4.20
CA ALA A 161 8.50 8.23 4.11
C ALA A 161 9.69 9.17 4.37
N THR A 162 10.77 8.67 4.96
CA THR A 162 12.02 9.42 5.17
C THR A 162 12.85 9.44 3.88
N ALA A 163 12.94 8.30 3.18
CA ALA A 163 13.66 8.19 1.92
C ALA A 163 12.82 8.58 0.69
N GLY A 164 11.50 8.76 0.86
CA GLY A 164 10.58 9.09 -0.23
C GLY A 164 10.37 7.94 -1.22
N LYS A 165 10.39 6.68 -0.75
CA LYS A 165 10.30 5.48 -1.59
C LYS A 165 9.12 4.59 -1.20
N ILE A 166 8.45 4.06 -2.19
CA ILE A 166 7.33 3.13 -2.02
C ILE A 166 7.68 1.84 -2.77
N ASP A 167 7.84 0.75 -2.03
CA ASP A 167 8.07 -0.59 -2.56
C ASP A 167 6.77 -1.39 -2.58
N VAL A 168 6.51 -2.08 -3.67
CA VAL A 168 5.30 -2.88 -3.88
C VAL A 168 5.67 -4.34 -4.06
N TYR A 169 4.95 -5.20 -3.33
CA TYR A 169 5.10 -6.65 -3.40
C TYR A 169 3.76 -7.29 -3.74
N VAL A 170 3.78 -8.27 -4.60
CA VAL A 170 2.62 -9.12 -4.95
C VAL A 170 3.01 -10.57 -4.75
N ASP A 171 2.23 -11.31 -3.94
CA ASP A 171 2.51 -12.70 -3.60
C ASP A 171 3.98 -12.87 -3.12
N ASP A 172 4.41 -12.01 -2.19
CA ASP A 172 5.76 -11.91 -1.61
C ASP A 172 6.89 -11.52 -2.59
N GLN A 173 6.60 -11.33 -3.86
CA GLN A 173 7.60 -10.90 -4.84
C GLN A 173 7.64 -9.37 -4.94
N HIS A 174 8.81 -8.76 -4.84
CA HIS A 174 9.01 -7.35 -5.12
C HIS A 174 8.76 -7.09 -6.61
N VAL A 175 7.79 -6.22 -6.93
CA VAL A 175 7.35 -5.97 -8.32
C VAL A 175 7.59 -4.53 -8.79
N ALA A 176 7.70 -3.58 -7.88
CA ALA A 176 7.96 -2.19 -8.24
C ALA A 176 8.54 -1.39 -7.07
N THR A 177 9.31 -0.37 -7.39
CA THR A 177 9.67 0.75 -6.51
C THR A 177 9.32 2.05 -7.22
N VAL A 178 8.60 2.94 -6.52
CA VAL A 178 8.30 4.29 -7.02
C VAL A 178 8.66 5.34 -5.97
N SER A 179 8.85 6.58 -6.40
CA SER A 179 9.05 7.70 -5.48
C SER A 179 7.70 8.24 -5.00
N ASP A 180 7.68 8.74 -3.77
CA ASP A 180 6.58 9.57 -3.28
C ASP A 180 6.66 11.00 -3.89
N ARG A 181 5.76 11.87 -3.48
CA ARG A 181 5.67 13.26 -4.00
C ARG A 181 6.21 14.30 -3.02
N GLY A 182 7.19 13.91 -2.20
CA GLY A 182 7.86 14.80 -1.26
C GLY A 182 7.11 14.96 0.09
N PRO A 183 7.56 15.86 0.95
CA PRO A 183 7.10 15.96 2.33
C PRO A 183 5.60 16.13 2.48
N ALA A 184 4.97 15.32 3.32
CA ALA A 184 3.56 15.40 3.70
C ALA A 184 3.29 14.55 4.94
N THR A 185 2.17 14.80 5.61
CA THR A 185 1.56 13.79 6.51
C THR A 185 0.63 12.92 5.68
N ARG A 186 0.66 11.61 5.92
CA ARG A 186 -0.01 10.60 5.09
C ARG A 186 -0.79 9.61 5.93
N HIS A 187 -1.67 8.88 5.28
CA HIS A 187 -2.29 7.66 5.80
C HIS A 187 -2.60 6.69 4.66
N PHE A 188 -2.75 5.42 5.01
CA PHE A 188 -3.23 4.41 4.07
C PHE A 188 -4.75 4.45 3.93
N LYS A 189 -5.22 4.03 2.76
CA LYS A 189 -6.62 3.71 2.49
C LYS A 189 -6.69 2.45 1.66
N ASN A 190 -7.68 1.62 1.94
CA ASN A 190 -8.01 0.47 1.11
C ASN A 190 -9.53 0.29 1.03
N GLY A 191 -9.99 -0.23 -0.10
CA GLY A 191 -11.42 -0.36 -0.37
C GLY A 191 -11.70 -0.28 -1.86
N VAL A 192 -12.71 0.48 -2.23
CA VAL A 192 -13.02 0.78 -3.62
C VAL A 192 -13.34 2.27 -3.78
N TYR A 193 -12.58 2.93 -4.64
CA TYR A 193 -12.82 4.28 -5.12
C TYR A 193 -12.98 4.19 -6.64
N HIS A 194 -14.20 4.40 -7.13
CA HIS A 194 -14.62 3.97 -8.46
C HIS A 194 -14.62 5.12 -9.46
N HIS A 195 -13.87 4.97 -10.54
CA HIS A 195 -13.75 5.95 -11.62
C HIS A 195 -14.37 5.45 -12.95
N GLY A 196 -14.87 4.23 -12.96
CA GLY A 196 -15.45 3.58 -14.13
C GLY A 196 -16.96 3.56 -14.14
N GLU A 197 -17.54 2.66 -14.89
CA GLU A 197 -18.98 2.47 -15.03
C GLU A 197 -19.49 1.26 -14.24
N GLY A 198 -20.78 1.30 -13.87
CA GLY A 198 -21.46 0.17 -13.24
C GLY A 198 -21.03 -0.05 -11.80
N ARG A 199 -20.75 -1.30 -11.44
CA ARG A 199 -20.42 -1.72 -10.08
C ARG A 199 -18.97 -2.11 -9.94
N ALA A 200 -18.27 -1.50 -8.98
CA ALA A 200 -16.95 -1.92 -8.55
C ALA A 200 -16.98 -2.52 -7.13
N GLU A 201 -16.18 -3.56 -6.90
CA GLU A 201 -16.04 -4.25 -5.62
C GLU A 201 -14.59 -4.64 -5.37
N SER A 202 -14.17 -4.58 -4.11
CA SER A 202 -12.94 -5.20 -3.62
C SER A 202 -13.18 -5.86 -2.27
N ARG A 203 -12.41 -6.92 -1.98
CA ARG A 203 -12.45 -7.62 -0.71
C ARG A 203 -11.05 -7.73 -0.14
N PHE A 204 -10.98 -7.64 1.19
CA PHE A 204 -9.73 -7.71 1.94
C PHE A 204 -9.89 -8.60 3.15
N ARG A 205 -8.87 -9.41 3.44
CA ARG A 205 -8.72 -10.14 4.68
C ARG A 205 -7.25 -10.14 5.09
N ASP A 206 -6.95 -10.59 6.30
CA ASP A 206 -5.58 -10.61 6.84
C ASP A 206 -4.88 -9.25 6.72
N ILE A 207 -5.65 -8.17 6.95
CA ILE A 207 -5.12 -6.81 6.88
C ILE A 207 -4.16 -6.58 8.03
N ARG A 208 -2.94 -6.14 7.72
CA ARG A 208 -1.88 -5.92 8.69
C ARG A 208 -1.22 -4.56 8.49
N TYR A 209 -0.73 -4.02 9.59
CA TYR A 209 0.07 -2.80 9.60
C TYR A 209 1.40 -3.05 10.28
N TRP A 210 2.47 -2.60 9.64
CA TRP A 210 3.84 -2.78 10.11
C TRP A 210 4.54 -1.44 10.17
N VAL A 211 5.42 -1.29 11.16
CA VAL A 211 6.33 -0.14 11.26
C VAL A 211 7.74 -0.64 11.48
N SER A 212 8.70 0.13 10.99
CA SER A 212 10.13 -0.10 11.23
C SER A 212 10.77 1.23 11.60
N PRO A 213 11.66 1.26 12.61
CA PRO A 213 12.36 2.47 13.01
C PRO A 213 13.18 3.08 11.89
#